data_2b7cd3537c8050be951b930d210062e3
#
_entry.id   2b7cd3537c8050be951b930d210062e3
#
_cell.length_a   1.000
_cell.length_b   1.000
_cell.length_c   1.000
_cell.angle_alpha   90.00
_cell.angle_beta   90.00
_cell.angle_gamma   90.00
#
_symmetry.space_group_name_H-M   'P 1'
#
loop_
_entity.id
_entity.type
_entity.pdbx_description
1 polymer ?
#
loop_
_entity_poly.entity_id
_entity_poly.type
_entity_poly.pdbx_seq_one_letter_code
_entity_poly.pdbx_strand_id
1 'polypeptide(L)'
;MRIFLALLVIALGWITQGCTNEADRNAIRQMEQAAPLMQSDPEAAHVLLADSVAHPELLSPEVNARWCLMLYQLADSIGTPLPYVHQMKRAYRYVKQHGTIDEQLQAALYLGRTYMDDQDQEAALRTYTEALQQSILENKPNQSGYISSYMGDVYQFQGMYQQAVEKYLTASRYFRQAGNHRSQAFAFRDASRNYTFMDSLDIALACMLRADSMMVLYGDSMDRAGTLNGLGNICMEIGEYPNAETYLKRAIQLDSTCWVSNNLALADLYLEQSDLKSARKCLERISHLSSDQHVPVDWFYLSFLLNKEEGSLQEALDALEQYVDAVYEQLEVKNKTNLIEAEKKHNYTKLLIHLSHLKTRQRVYVGCSVVVCLILIICIVLYRLKLKSRQLILVQKENEMNALKNQLRNREKEMSAISEQLQRQTDLLNQRMEQLYRQKEQEVESIRQQIGQKNQEMLEKAAITQKVRKLSERVVPNATKSPLAAKDWAAAYELIDTIYPSISGVAAIYDLTEKEKMVCYLTLFNLSANAEAVLMNQPLGSINKYRQTLRKKLQINDRNIDLYDFLSKMM
;
A
#
# COMPACT_ATOMS: atom_id res chain seq x y z
N MET A 1 27.67 -1.77 55.79
CA MET A 1 26.43 -2.28 55.16
C MET A 1 25.48 -1.17 54.68
N ARG A 2 25.10 -0.20 55.56
CA ARG A 2 24.22 0.91 55.19
C ARG A 2 24.79 1.84 54.10
N ILE A 3 26.08 2.16 54.11
CA ILE A 3 26.74 3.02 53.09
C ILE A 3 26.83 2.29 51.75
N PHE A 4 27.05 0.96 51.76
CA PHE A 4 27.10 0.15 50.52
C PHE A 4 25.71 -0.03 49.89
N LEU A 5 24.65 -0.19 50.71
CA LEU A 5 23.27 -0.19 50.22
C LEU A 5 22.90 1.17 49.64
N ALA A 6 23.31 2.26 50.27
CA ALA A 6 23.06 3.62 49.75
C ALA A 6 23.78 3.87 48.43
N LEU A 7 25.03 3.42 48.27
CA LEU A 7 25.78 3.52 47.02
C LEU A 7 25.19 2.62 45.93
N LEU A 8 24.67 1.44 46.29
CA LEU A 8 23.99 0.55 45.35
C LEU A 8 22.63 1.11 44.87
N VAL A 9 21.87 1.75 45.77
CA VAL A 9 20.62 2.44 45.46
C VAL A 9 20.90 3.68 44.61
N ILE A 10 21.97 4.43 44.89
CA ILE A 10 22.39 5.56 44.06
C ILE A 10 22.88 5.08 42.69
N ALA A 11 23.67 4.01 42.60
CA ALA A 11 24.12 3.44 41.34
C ALA A 11 22.94 2.84 40.53
N LEU A 12 21.98 2.18 41.18
CA LEU A 12 20.74 1.74 40.57
C LEU A 12 19.84 2.93 40.14
N GLY A 13 19.79 4.00 40.95
CA GLY A 13 19.12 5.24 40.62
C GLY A 13 19.75 5.96 39.42
N TRP A 14 21.07 5.89 39.25
CA TRP A 14 21.76 6.42 38.07
C TRP A 14 21.58 5.56 36.82
N ILE A 15 21.34 4.27 36.95
CA ILE A 15 21.03 3.36 35.86
C ILE A 15 19.56 3.51 35.44
N THR A 16 18.68 3.93 36.34
CA THR A 16 17.23 4.13 36.09
C THR A 16 16.86 5.59 35.79
N GLN A 17 17.71 6.58 36.12
CA GLN A 17 17.61 7.92 35.54
C GLN A 17 18.03 7.81 34.07
N GLY A 18 17.01 7.56 33.23
CA GLY A 18 17.18 7.42 31.81
C GLY A 18 18.04 8.54 31.24
N CYS A 19 19.24 8.18 30.80
CA CYS A 19 19.88 8.92 29.75
C CYS A 19 18.86 8.95 28.61
N THR A 20 18.11 10.04 28.48
CA THR A 20 17.40 10.31 27.24
C THR A 20 18.45 10.19 26.15
N ASN A 21 18.31 9.15 25.33
CA ASN A 21 19.21 8.87 24.23
C ASN A 21 19.38 10.19 23.45
N GLU A 22 20.54 10.49 22.95
CA GLU A 22 20.79 11.67 22.11
C GLU A 22 19.82 11.72 20.93
N ALA A 23 19.48 10.54 20.36
CA ALA A 23 18.46 10.40 19.35
C ALA A 23 17.07 10.88 19.82
N ASP A 24 16.65 10.53 21.05
CA ASP A 24 15.37 10.98 21.60
C ASP A 24 15.35 12.50 21.78
N ARG A 25 16.41 13.09 22.30
CA ARG A 25 16.51 14.56 22.48
C ARG A 25 16.46 15.31 21.16
N ASN A 26 17.12 14.78 20.14
CA ASN A 26 17.09 15.36 18.82
C ASN A 26 15.67 15.27 18.22
N ALA A 27 15.06 14.09 18.23
CA ALA A 27 13.71 13.87 17.70
C ALA A 27 12.67 14.76 18.43
N ILE A 28 12.75 14.89 19.77
CA ILE A 28 11.84 15.75 20.53
C ILE A 28 11.99 17.22 20.08
N ARG A 29 13.22 17.70 19.93
CA ARG A 29 13.46 19.07 19.45
C ARG A 29 12.85 19.29 18.06
N GLN A 30 13.01 18.34 17.15
CA GLN A 30 12.45 18.44 15.79
C GLN A 30 10.92 18.40 15.82
N MET A 31 10.32 17.56 16.64
CA MET A 31 8.86 17.56 16.83
C MET A 31 8.33 18.89 17.38
N GLU A 32 9.06 19.52 18.32
CA GLU A 32 8.72 20.84 18.85
C GLU A 32 8.82 21.94 17.77
N GLN A 33 9.79 21.85 16.88
CA GLN A 33 9.95 22.78 15.75
C GLN A 33 8.90 22.54 14.66
N ALA A 34 8.54 21.30 14.40
CA ALA A 34 7.54 20.94 13.39
C ALA A 34 6.11 21.27 13.83
N ALA A 35 5.80 21.19 15.13
CA ALA A 35 4.44 21.38 15.66
C ALA A 35 3.75 22.68 15.19
N PRO A 36 4.37 23.88 15.23
CA PRO A 36 3.75 25.10 14.73
C PRO A 36 3.58 25.12 13.21
N LEU A 37 4.42 24.36 12.46
CA LEU A 37 4.38 24.30 11.02
C LEU A 37 3.31 23.34 10.49
N MET A 38 2.81 22.42 11.31
CA MET A 38 1.82 21.41 10.87
C MET A 38 0.57 21.98 10.22
N GLN A 39 0.17 23.18 10.59
CA GLN A 39 -1.01 23.87 10.03
C GLN A 39 -0.63 24.92 8.99
N SER A 40 0.50 25.61 9.16
CA SER A 40 0.89 26.74 8.31
C SER A 40 1.70 26.31 7.09
N ASP A 41 2.54 25.29 7.21
CA ASP A 41 3.38 24.72 6.15
C ASP A 41 3.63 23.22 6.42
N PRO A 42 2.64 22.36 6.11
CA PRO A 42 2.74 20.94 6.39
C PRO A 42 3.86 20.24 5.60
N GLU A 43 4.22 20.74 4.42
CA GLU A 43 5.32 20.19 3.63
C GLU A 43 6.67 20.42 4.33
N ALA A 44 6.94 21.65 4.77
CA ALA A 44 8.15 21.95 5.54
C ALA A 44 8.21 21.17 6.86
N ALA A 45 7.07 21.01 7.54
CA ALA A 45 6.98 20.21 8.75
C ALA A 45 7.29 18.72 8.47
N HIS A 46 6.79 18.17 7.38
CA HIS A 46 7.05 16.80 6.97
C HIS A 46 8.52 16.57 6.66
N VAL A 47 9.14 17.42 5.83
CA VAL A 47 10.58 17.35 5.51
C VAL A 47 11.42 17.43 6.79
N LEU A 48 11.09 18.35 7.70
CA LEU A 48 11.79 18.49 8.96
C LEU A 48 11.76 17.21 9.79
N LEU A 49 10.60 16.54 9.90
CA LEU A 49 10.46 15.30 10.66
C LEU A 49 11.04 14.08 9.95
N ALA A 50 10.93 14.01 8.61
CA ALA A 50 11.42 12.88 7.83
C ALA A 50 12.95 12.85 7.75
N ASP A 51 13.59 14.00 7.45
CA ASP A 51 15.02 14.07 7.20
C ASP A 51 15.86 14.16 8.47
N SER A 52 15.29 14.68 9.56
CA SER A 52 16.04 14.92 10.79
C SER A 52 16.24 13.69 11.68
N VAL A 53 15.45 12.64 11.49
CA VAL A 53 15.56 11.38 12.24
C VAL A 53 16.14 10.28 11.34
N ALA A 54 17.45 10.32 11.14
CA ALA A 54 18.16 9.35 10.30
C ALA A 54 18.01 7.88 10.79
N HIS A 55 17.80 7.69 12.09
CA HIS A 55 17.77 6.38 12.74
C HIS A 55 16.57 6.24 13.70
N PRO A 56 15.33 6.18 13.18
CA PRO A 56 14.14 6.07 14.02
C PRO A 56 14.09 4.77 14.86
N GLU A 57 14.85 3.75 14.47
CA GLU A 57 15.00 2.51 15.24
C GLU A 57 15.69 2.70 16.59
N LEU A 58 16.49 3.75 16.74
CA LEU A 58 17.19 4.08 17.98
C LEU A 58 16.32 4.85 18.98
N LEU A 59 15.20 5.40 18.54
CA LEU A 59 14.28 6.11 19.42
C LEU A 59 13.72 5.17 20.50
N SER A 60 13.45 5.72 21.69
CA SER A 60 12.66 5.02 22.70
C SER A 60 11.24 4.72 22.17
N PRO A 61 10.52 3.74 22.72
CA PRO A 61 9.17 3.41 22.24
C PRO A 61 8.20 4.59 22.32
N GLU A 62 8.30 5.42 23.33
CA GLU A 62 7.49 6.61 23.53
C GLU A 62 7.77 7.68 22.47
N VAL A 63 9.05 8.04 22.30
CA VAL A 63 9.46 9.07 21.33
C VAL A 63 9.18 8.60 19.91
N ASN A 64 9.44 7.33 19.60
CA ASN A 64 9.06 6.74 18.31
C ASN A 64 7.55 6.82 18.04
N ALA A 65 6.72 6.57 19.06
CA ALA A 65 5.28 6.63 18.89
C ALA A 65 4.81 8.05 18.56
N ARG A 66 5.28 9.06 19.32
CA ARG A 66 4.94 10.48 19.07
C ARG A 66 5.44 10.94 17.71
N TRP A 67 6.68 10.61 17.36
CA TRP A 67 7.28 10.94 16.07
C TRP A 67 6.49 10.31 14.90
N CYS A 68 6.17 9.01 14.98
CA CYS A 68 5.35 8.34 13.97
C CYS A 68 4.00 9.01 13.82
N LEU A 69 3.26 9.26 14.90
CA LEU A 69 1.93 9.86 14.81
C LEU A 69 1.95 11.24 14.15
N MET A 70 2.94 12.09 14.50
CA MET A 70 3.09 13.40 13.86
C MET A 70 3.49 13.29 12.39
N LEU A 71 4.49 12.47 12.07
CA LEU A 71 4.94 12.28 10.69
C LEU A 71 3.83 11.71 9.80
N TYR A 72 3.09 10.72 10.30
CA TYR A 72 2.00 10.09 9.54
C TYR A 72 0.81 11.04 9.36
N GLN A 73 0.52 11.88 10.34
CA GLN A 73 -0.50 12.91 10.21
C GLN A 73 -0.14 13.91 9.10
N LEU A 74 1.12 14.32 9.01
CA LEU A 74 1.61 15.21 7.96
C LEU A 74 1.59 14.53 6.60
N ALA A 75 2.14 13.33 6.50
CA ALA A 75 2.13 12.55 5.27
C ALA A 75 0.70 12.34 4.73
N ASP A 76 -0.27 12.11 5.61
CA ASP A 76 -1.68 12.03 5.27
C ASP A 76 -2.24 13.36 4.71
N SER A 77 -1.86 14.47 5.33
CA SER A 77 -2.36 15.80 4.92
C SER A 77 -1.81 16.26 3.57
N ILE A 78 -0.59 15.87 3.21
CA ILE A 78 0.08 16.25 1.95
C ILE A 78 0.02 15.15 0.87
N GLY A 79 -0.61 13.99 1.17
CA GLY A 79 -0.78 12.90 0.22
C GLY A 79 0.49 12.14 -0.13
N THR A 80 1.53 12.18 0.74
CA THR A 80 2.77 11.43 0.54
C THR A 80 2.65 9.99 1.07
N PRO A 81 3.43 9.03 0.53
CA PRO A 81 3.45 7.66 1.03
C PRO A 81 3.82 7.61 2.51
N LEU A 82 3.18 6.71 3.24
CA LEU A 82 3.44 6.52 4.66
C LEU A 82 4.73 5.71 4.86
N PRO A 83 5.64 6.17 5.74
CA PRO A 83 6.89 5.45 5.98
C PRO A 83 6.65 4.12 6.70
N TYR A 84 7.58 3.28 6.58
CA TYR A 84 7.74 1.86 6.95
C TYR A 84 6.80 1.26 8.00
N VAL A 85 6.19 0.11 7.66
CA VAL A 85 5.35 -0.74 8.52
C VAL A 85 5.98 -1.03 9.89
N HIS A 86 7.29 -1.22 9.96
CA HIS A 86 7.96 -1.59 11.21
C HIS A 86 7.91 -0.50 12.29
N GLN A 87 8.13 0.77 11.90
CA GLN A 87 8.04 1.89 12.84
C GLN A 87 6.60 2.04 13.32
N MET A 88 5.64 1.98 12.40
CA MET A 88 4.23 2.13 12.75
C MET A 88 3.74 0.97 13.63
N LYS A 89 4.15 -0.27 13.36
CA LYS A 89 3.89 -1.42 14.25
C LYS A 89 4.45 -1.22 15.67
N ARG A 90 5.62 -0.63 15.76
CA ARG A 90 6.27 -0.34 17.05
C ARG A 90 5.53 0.78 17.78
N ALA A 91 5.17 1.84 17.07
CA ALA A 91 4.37 2.95 17.58
C ALA A 91 3.00 2.47 18.05
N TYR A 92 2.28 1.72 17.21
CA TYR A 92 0.97 1.16 17.54
C TYR A 92 1.00 0.29 18.80
N ARG A 93 2.03 -0.59 18.96
CA ARG A 93 2.16 -1.41 20.17
C ARG A 93 2.33 -0.59 21.43
N TYR A 94 3.12 0.50 21.36
CA TYR A 94 3.30 1.40 22.49
C TYR A 94 1.99 2.14 22.82
N VAL A 95 1.37 2.75 21.80
CA VAL A 95 0.12 3.51 21.95
C VAL A 95 -1.02 2.62 22.44
N LYS A 96 -1.11 1.38 21.98
CA LYS A 96 -2.13 0.41 22.45
C LYS A 96 -2.05 0.14 23.97
N GLN A 97 -0.88 0.31 24.59
CA GLN A 97 -0.66 0.07 26.03
C GLN A 97 -0.71 1.35 26.86
N HIS A 98 -0.35 2.50 26.30
CA HIS A 98 -0.10 3.72 27.05
C HIS A 98 -0.90 4.93 26.54
N GLY A 99 -1.41 4.87 25.32
CA GLY A 99 -2.13 5.97 24.68
C GLY A 99 -3.61 6.01 25.06
N THR A 100 -4.20 7.17 24.85
CA THR A 100 -5.65 7.36 24.90
C THR A 100 -6.36 6.55 23.82
N ILE A 101 -7.66 6.36 23.96
CA ILE A 101 -8.49 5.66 22.94
C ILE A 101 -8.37 6.36 21.57
N ASP A 102 -8.37 7.69 21.53
CA ASP A 102 -8.25 8.43 20.28
C ASP A 102 -6.90 8.22 19.62
N GLU A 103 -5.81 8.22 20.38
CA GLU A 103 -4.46 7.90 19.88
C GLU A 103 -4.38 6.43 19.41
N GLN A 104 -4.99 5.50 20.12
CA GLN A 104 -5.02 4.09 19.73
C GLN A 104 -5.73 3.88 18.39
N LEU A 105 -6.90 4.51 18.20
CA LEU A 105 -7.66 4.45 16.96
C LEU A 105 -6.93 5.15 15.81
N GLN A 106 -6.29 6.29 16.06
CA GLN A 106 -5.49 7.01 15.08
C GLN A 106 -4.26 6.17 14.67
N ALA A 107 -3.56 5.58 15.63
CA ALA A 107 -2.42 4.71 15.35
C ALA A 107 -2.84 3.45 14.55
N ALA A 108 -4.02 2.91 14.82
CA ALA A 108 -4.58 1.79 14.06
C ALA A 108 -4.92 2.19 12.62
N LEU A 109 -5.48 3.38 12.40
CA LEU A 109 -5.74 3.93 11.07
C LEU A 109 -4.45 4.05 10.26
N TYR A 110 -3.42 4.67 10.82
CA TYR A 110 -2.14 4.81 10.14
C TYR A 110 -1.44 3.47 9.89
N LEU A 111 -1.51 2.54 10.84
CA LEU A 111 -0.97 1.20 10.63
C LEU A 111 -1.68 0.47 9.48
N GLY A 112 -3.01 0.57 9.41
CA GLY A 112 -3.79 -0.02 8.31
C GLY A 112 -3.42 0.58 6.96
N ARG A 113 -3.27 1.90 6.87
CA ARG A 113 -2.80 2.59 5.65
C ARG A 113 -1.40 2.15 5.24
N THR A 114 -0.48 2.07 6.21
CA THR A 114 0.88 1.59 5.95
C THR A 114 0.90 0.15 5.41
N TYR A 115 -0.03 -0.70 5.87
CA TYR A 115 -0.20 -2.03 5.30
C TYR A 115 -0.74 -1.98 3.86
N MET A 116 -1.63 -1.02 3.54
CA MET A 116 -2.10 -0.83 2.16
C MET A 116 -0.96 -0.42 1.23
N ASP A 117 -0.09 0.51 1.66
CA ASP A 117 1.10 0.92 0.91
C ASP A 117 2.10 -0.25 0.73
N ASP A 118 2.19 -1.15 1.73
CA ASP A 118 3.01 -2.38 1.68
C ASP A 118 2.30 -3.55 0.93
N GLN A 119 1.13 -3.29 0.34
CA GLN A 119 0.29 -4.25 -0.40
C GLN A 119 -0.19 -5.44 0.45
N ASP A 120 -0.23 -5.30 1.78
CA ASP A 120 -0.77 -6.29 2.72
C ASP A 120 -2.22 -5.93 3.12
N GLN A 121 -3.14 -6.10 2.17
CA GLN A 121 -4.55 -5.76 2.33
C GLN A 121 -5.22 -6.57 3.45
N GLU A 122 -4.77 -7.80 3.66
CA GLU A 122 -5.30 -8.66 4.73
C GLU A 122 -4.96 -8.10 6.11
N ALA A 123 -3.71 -7.69 6.32
CA ALA A 123 -3.30 -7.07 7.58
C ALA A 123 -3.99 -5.71 7.79
N ALA A 124 -4.16 -4.92 6.72
CA ALA A 124 -4.91 -3.67 6.77
C ALA A 124 -6.36 -3.90 7.23
N LEU A 125 -7.08 -4.82 6.55
CA LEU A 125 -8.47 -5.11 6.85
C LEU A 125 -8.65 -5.66 8.27
N ARG A 126 -7.76 -6.54 8.73
CA ARG A 126 -7.75 -7.06 10.09
C ARG A 126 -7.56 -5.94 11.13
N THR A 127 -6.59 -5.05 10.89
CA THR A 127 -6.31 -3.90 11.77
C THR A 127 -7.52 -2.96 11.84
N TYR A 128 -8.12 -2.64 10.70
CA TYR A 128 -9.33 -1.80 10.64
C TYR A 128 -10.53 -2.47 11.30
N THR A 129 -10.68 -3.79 11.16
CA THR A 129 -11.80 -4.51 11.79
C THR A 129 -11.72 -4.45 13.31
N GLU A 130 -10.53 -4.68 13.89
CA GLU A 130 -10.30 -4.55 15.34
C GLU A 130 -10.54 -3.11 15.81
N ALA A 131 -10.01 -2.13 15.08
CA ALA A 131 -10.18 -0.72 15.40
C ALA A 131 -11.64 -0.26 15.29
N LEU A 132 -12.39 -0.75 14.30
CA LEU A 132 -13.82 -0.45 14.16
C LEU A 132 -14.63 -0.98 15.34
N GLN A 133 -14.38 -2.22 15.76
CA GLN A 133 -15.03 -2.79 16.94
C GLN A 133 -14.76 -1.93 18.18
N GLN A 134 -13.50 -1.55 18.39
CA GLN A 134 -13.11 -0.68 19.51
C GLN A 134 -13.79 0.68 19.42
N SER A 135 -13.78 1.33 18.26
CA SER A 135 -14.39 2.66 18.09
C SER A 135 -15.90 2.67 18.32
N ILE A 136 -16.59 1.58 17.98
CA ILE A 136 -18.02 1.41 18.26
C ILE A 136 -18.26 1.23 19.77
N LEU A 137 -17.48 0.40 20.44
CA LEU A 137 -17.60 0.16 21.89
C LEU A 137 -17.36 1.45 22.69
N GLU A 138 -16.39 2.25 22.25
CA GLU A 138 -16.02 3.51 22.89
C GLU A 138 -16.86 4.71 22.43
N ASN A 139 -17.92 4.47 21.65
CA ASN A 139 -18.81 5.48 21.10
C ASN A 139 -18.07 6.64 20.39
N LYS A 140 -17.17 6.29 19.47
CA LYS A 140 -16.35 7.22 18.69
C LYS A 140 -16.81 7.25 17.22
N PRO A 141 -17.99 7.81 16.91
CA PRO A 141 -18.57 7.71 15.56
C PRO A 141 -17.70 8.36 14.48
N ASN A 142 -16.95 9.42 14.79
CA ASN A 142 -16.07 10.04 13.82
C ASN A 142 -14.95 9.10 13.37
N GLN A 143 -14.29 8.44 14.32
CA GLN A 143 -13.25 7.45 14.06
C GLN A 143 -13.84 6.21 13.36
N SER A 144 -15.03 5.74 13.79
CA SER A 144 -15.73 4.64 13.10
C SER A 144 -16.01 4.97 11.63
N GLY A 145 -16.29 6.24 11.33
CA GLY A 145 -16.46 6.74 9.98
C GLY A 145 -15.18 6.63 9.15
N TYR A 146 -14.06 7.15 9.65
CA TYR A 146 -12.77 7.05 8.96
C TYR A 146 -12.33 5.60 8.75
N ILE A 147 -12.41 4.77 9.80
CA ILE A 147 -12.06 3.35 9.69
C ILE A 147 -12.91 2.66 8.63
N SER A 148 -14.22 2.92 8.60
CA SER A 148 -15.12 2.35 7.60
C SER A 148 -14.78 2.82 6.18
N SER A 149 -14.39 4.09 6.00
CA SER A 149 -13.93 4.60 4.70
C SER A 149 -12.68 3.89 4.22
N TYR A 150 -11.66 3.75 5.08
CA TYR A 150 -10.44 3.02 4.72
C TYR A 150 -10.68 1.52 4.47
N MET A 151 -11.65 0.89 5.14
CA MET A 151 -12.09 -0.45 4.75
C MET A 151 -12.72 -0.47 3.35
N GLY A 152 -13.44 0.59 2.99
CA GLY A 152 -13.96 0.79 1.64
C GLY A 152 -12.83 0.86 0.61
N ASP A 153 -11.76 1.62 0.90
CA ASP A 153 -10.57 1.72 0.03
C ASP A 153 -9.91 0.36 -0.19
N VAL A 154 -9.81 -0.49 0.87
CA VAL A 154 -9.29 -1.87 0.73
C VAL A 154 -10.13 -2.67 -0.25
N TYR A 155 -11.45 -2.65 -0.11
CA TYR A 155 -12.34 -3.39 -1.00
C TYR A 155 -12.32 -2.85 -2.43
N GLN A 156 -12.29 -1.52 -2.59
CA GLN A 156 -12.15 -0.87 -3.91
C GLN A 156 -10.85 -1.29 -4.61
N PHE A 157 -9.74 -1.30 -3.88
CA PHE A 157 -8.45 -1.73 -4.40
C PHE A 157 -8.47 -3.18 -4.91
N GLN A 158 -9.26 -4.04 -4.26
CA GLN A 158 -9.48 -5.44 -4.66
C GLN A 158 -10.51 -5.59 -5.80
N GLY A 159 -11.10 -4.50 -6.29
CA GLY A 159 -12.18 -4.55 -7.27
C GLY A 159 -13.52 -5.03 -6.70
N MET A 160 -13.64 -5.12 -5.38
CA MET A 160 -14.85 -5.55 -4.67
C MET A 160 -15.78 -4.35 -4.44
N TYR A 161 -16.26 -3.76 -5.53
CA TYR A 161 -16.95 -2.46 -5.51
C TYR A 161 -18.24 -2.45 -4.68
N GLN A 162 -19.00 -3.54 -4.68
CA GLN A 162 -20.20 -3.65 -3.87
C GLN A 162 -19.88 -3.55 -2.37
N GLN A 163 -18.86 -4.26 -1.90
CA GLN A 163 -18.42 -4.22 -0.51
C GLN A 163 -17.83 -2.84 -0.15
N ALA A 164 -17.11 -2.22 -1.09
CA ALA A 164 -16.60 -0.86 -0.92
C ALA A 164 -17.75 0.13 -0.69
N VAL A 165 -18.78 0.10 -1.53
CA VAL A 165 -20.00 0.91 -1.38
C VAL A 165 -20.64 0.72 0.00
N GLU A 166 -20.81 -0.51 0.45
CA GLU A 166 -21.40 -0.80 1.77
C GLU A 166 -20.58 -0.14 2.91
N LYS A 167 -19.25 -0.16 2.80
CA LYS A 167 -18.37 0.47 3.78
C LYS A 167 -18.43 1.99 3.73
N TYR A 168 -18.41 2.61 2.55
CA TYR A 168 -18.54 4.06 2.41
C TYR A 168 -19.91 4.55 2.89
N LEU A 169 -21.00 3.85 2.56
CA LEU A 169 -22.31 4.21 3.08
C LEU A 169 -22.42 4.00 4.60
N THR A 170 -21.70 3.05 5.15
CA THR A 170 -21.58 2.87 6.61
C THR A 170 -20.79 4.03 7.22
N ALA A 171 -19.67 4.42 6.60
CA ALA A 171 -18.90 5.59 6.99
C ALA A 171 -19.76 6.87 6.99
N SER A 172 -20.57 7.08 5.94
CA SER A 172 -21.47 8.24 5.86
C SER A 172 -22.48 8.29 7.00
N ARG A 173 -22.95 7.14 7.49
CA ARG A 173 -23.84 7.06 8.67
C ARG A 173 -23.13 7.46 9.96
N TYR A 174 -21.89 6.98 10.15
CA TYR A 174 -21.09 7.35 11.31
C TYR A 174 -20.68 8.82 11.29
N PHE A 175 -20.27 9.37 10.15
CA PHE A 175 -19.95 10.80 10.03
C PHE A 175 -21.18 11.69 10.31
N ARG A 176 -22.35 11.26 9.87
CA ARG A 176 -23.61 11.96 10.23
C ARG A 176 -23.84 11.95 11.74
N GLN A 177 -23.64 10.82 12.42
CA GLN A 177 -23.77 10.73 13.87
C GLN A 177 -22.75 11.61 14.59
N ALA A 178 -21.56 11.77 14.02
CA ALA A 178 -20.50 12.62 14.55
C ALA A 178 -20.68 14.11 14.23
N GLY A 179 -21.66 14.49 13.38
CA GLY A 179 -21.79 15.86 12.87
C GLY A 179 -20.69 16.26 11.87
N ASN A 180 -19.87 15.30 11.40
CA ASN A 180 -18.81 15.55 10.43
C ASN A 180 -19.37 15.48 9.00
N HIS A 181 -20.06 16.54 8.60
CA HIS A 181 -20.73 16.58 7.30
C HIS A 181 -19.77 16.66 6.12
N ARG A 182 -18.58 17.24 6.28
CA ARG A 182 -17.55 17.25 5.24
C ARG A 182 -17.10 15.82 4.91
N SER A 183 -16.71 15.03 5.91
CA SER A 183 -16.31 13.63 5.70
C SER A 183 -17.49 12.75 5.25
N GLN A 184 -18.71 13.08 5.65
CA GLN A 184 -19.92 12.43 5.16
C GLN A 184 -20.07 12.61 3.64
N ALA A 185 -19.80 13.82 3.13
CA ALA A 185 -19.84 14.10 1.69
C ALA A 185 -18.76 13.33 0.93
N PHE A 186 -17.54 13.24 1.47
CA PHE A 186 -16.50 12.39 0.87
C PHE A 186 -16.92 10.93 0.80
N ALA A 187 -17.55 10.39 1.84
CA ALA A 187 -18.04 9.02 1.80
C ALA A 187 -19.11 8.79 0.71
N PHE A 188 -19.98 9.77 0.44
CA PHE A 188 -20.91 9.69 -0.69
C PHE A 188 -20.20 9.79 -2.04
N ARG A 189 -19.20 10.65 -2.17
CA ARG A 189 -18.37 10.77 -3.38
C ARG A 189 -17.68 9.44 -3.70
N ASP A 190 -17.09 8.81 -2.69
CA ASP A 190 -16.33 7.56 -2.87
C ASP A 190 -17.29 6.38 -3.15
N ALA A 191 -18.46 6.35 -2.52
CA ALA A 191 -19.53 5.41 -2.89
C ALA A 191 -20.00 5.63 -4.34
N SER A 192 -20.18 6.88 -4.77
CA SER A 192 -20.55 7.23 -6.15
C SER A 192 -19.54 6.69 -7.16
N ARG A 193 -18.23 6.90 -6.91
CA ARG A 193 -17.17 6.38 -7.76
C ARG A 193 -17.26 4.85 -7.91
N ASN A 194 -17.55 4.14 -6.83
CA ASN A 194 -17.70 2.70 -6.89
C ASN A 194 -18.98 2.26 -7.61
N TYR A 195 -20.07 3.02 -7.53
CA TYR A 195 -21.25 2.78 -8.35
C TYR A 195 -20.96 3.01 -9.84
N THR A 196 -20.12 3.99 -10.20
CA THR A 196 -19.68 4.18 -11.60
C THR A 196 -18.90 2.95 -12.09
N PHE A 197 -18.01 2.39 -11.25
CA PHE A 197 -17.29 1.16 -11.58
C PHE A 197 -18.19 -0.07 -11.78
N MET A 198 -19.38 -0.04 -11.19
CA MET A 198 -20.42 -1.06 -11.33
C MET A 198 -21.41 -0.76 -12.47
N ASP A 199 -21.16 0.27 -13.27
CA ASP A 199 -22.07 0.77 -14.32
C ASP A 199 -23.46 1.16 -13.79
N SER A 200 -23.55 1.48 -12.51
CA SER A 200 -24.79 1.91 -11.85
C SER A 200 -24.86 3.44 -11.84
N LEU A 201 -24.87 4.04 -13.03
CA LEU A 201 -24.65 5.46 -13.27
C LEU A 201 -25.72 6.35 -12.61
N ASP A 202 -26.99 5.96 -12.60
CA ASP A 202 -28.07 6.71 -11.97
C ASP A 202 -27.84 6.85 -10.46
N ILE A 203 -27.42 5.77 -9.80
CA ILE A 203 -27.14 5.75 -8.38
C ILE A 203 -25.86 6.53 -8.09
N ALA A 204 -24.84 6.38 -8.96
CA ALA A 204 -23.60 7.14 -8.90
C ALA A 204 -23.90 8.65 -8.95
N LEU A 205 -24.70 9.09 -9.92
CA LEU A 205 -25.10 10.49 -10.07
C LEU A 205 -25.84 10.99 -8.82
N ALA A 206 -26.79 10.23 -8.30
CA ALA A 206 -27.54 10.60 -7.11
C ALA A 206 -26.63 10.75 -5.88
N CYS A 207 -25.67 9.85 -5.70
CA CYS A 207 -24.69 9.92 -4.62
C CYS A 207 -23.77 11.14 -4.78
N MET A 208 -23.28 11.42 -5.99
CA MET A 208 -22.40 12.56 -6.27
C MET A 208 -23.11 13.89 -6.10
N LEU A 209 -24.37 14.02 -6.54
CA LEU A 209 -25.19 15.22 -6.31
C LEU A 209 -25.42 15.46 -4.81
N ARG A 210 -25.60 14.39 -4.05
CA ARG A 210 -25.71 14.51 -2.60
C ARG A 210 -24.41 14.97 -1.98
N ALA A 211 -23.26 14.45 -2.43
CA ALA A 211 -21.94 14.89 -1.99
C ALA A 211 -21.73 16.39 -2.32
N ASP A 212 -22.01 16.84 -3.54
CA ASP A 212 -21.87 18.26 -3.94
C ASP A 212 -22.76 19.17 -3.12
N SER A 213 -24.03 18.79 -2.89
CA SER A 213 -24.95 19.57 -2.05
C SER A 213 -24.42 19.77 -0.63
N MET A 214 -23.75 18.78 -0.09
CA MET A 214 -23.11 18.88 1.24
C MET A 214 -21.82 19.70 1.17
N MET A 215 -21.01 19.54 0.12
CA MET A 215 -19.77 20.31 -0.06
C MET A 215 -20.02 21.80 -0.28
N VAL A 216 -21.18 22.19 -0.81
CA VAL A 216 -21.62 23.61 -0.86
C VAL A 216 -21.71 24.24 0.53
N LEU A 217 -22.10 23.42 1.54
CA LEU A 217 -22.34 23.91 2.89
C LEU A 217 -21.16 23.71 3.85
N TYR A 218 -20.39 22.64 3.64
CA TYR A 218 -19.40 22.17 4.62
C TYR A 218 -18.00 21.97 4.04
N GLY A 219 -17.84 21.99 2.71
CA GLY A 219 -16.57 21.87 2.03
C GLY A 219 -15.91 23.21 1.73
N ASP A 220 -14.67 23.18 1.35
CA ASP A 220 -13.96 24.30 0.75
C ASP A 220 -14.09 24.31 -0.79
N SER A 221 -13.42 25.26 -1.45
CA SER A 221 -13.44 25.36 -2.92
C SER A 221 -12.84 24.14 -3.61
N MET A 222 -11.78 23.56 -3.03
CA MET A 222 -11.10 22.37 -3.56
C MET A 222 -11.99 21.13 -3.45
N ASP A 223 -12.61 20.91 -2.28
CA ASP A 223 -13.56 19.81 -2.05
C ASP A 223 -14.69 19.83 -3.08
N ARG A 224 -15.24 21.03 -3.29
CA ARG A 224 -16.34 21.24 -4.21
C ARG A 224 -15.91 21.09 -5.67
N ALA A 225 -14.73 21.57 -6.03
CA ALA A 225 -14.18 21.32 -7.36
C ALA A 225 -14.03 19.82 -7.65
N GLY A 226 -13.58 19.03 -6.65
CA GLY A 226 -13.49 17.58 -6.76
C GLY A 226 -14.86 16.88 -6.96
N THR A 227 -15.92 17.32 -6.28
CA THR A 227 -17.27 16.76 -6.52
C THR A 227 -17.84 17.17 -7.87
N LEU A 228 -17.61 18.41 -8.31
CA LEU A 228 -18.03 18.87 -9.63
C LEU A 228 -17.30 18.14 -10.76
N ASN A 229 -15.99 17.85 -10.59
CA ASN A 229 -15.27 16.98 -11.50
C ASN A 229 -15.91 15.59 -11.59
N GLY A 230 -16.22 14.98 -10.44
CA GLY A 230 -16.92 13.71 -10.40
C GLY A 230 -18.29 13.74 -11.10
N LEU A 231 -19.07 14.81 -10.91
CA LEU A 231 -20.35 15.03 -11.62
C LEU A 231 -20.13 15.14 -13.13
N GLY A 232 -19.09 15.90 -13.54
CA GLY A 232 -18.74 16.03 -14.95
C GLY A 232 -18.46 14.68 -15.59
N ASN A 233 -17.62 13.87 -14.96
CA ASN A 233 -17.27 12.55 -15.48
C ASN A 233 -18.47 11.60 -15.55
N ILE A 234 -19.34 11.56 -14.52
CA ILE A 234 -20.54 10.74 -14.54
C ILE A 234 -21.50 11.20 -15.64
N CYS A 235 -21.68 12.51 -15.81
CA CYS A 235 -22.51 13.05 -16.88
C CYS A 235 -21.96 12.71 -18.28
N MET A 236 -20.63 12.64 -18.45
CA MET A 236 -20.02 12.15 -19.70
C MET A 236 -20.41 10.69 -19.95
N GLU A 237 -20.28 9.82 -18.96
CA GLU A 237 -20.61 8.40 -19.08
C GLU A 237 -22.11 8.16 -19.39
N ILE A 238 -22.99 9.02 -18.90
CA ILE A 238 -24.44 8.97 -19.17
C ILE A 238 -24.76 9.56 -20.56
N GLY A 239 -23.87 10.38 -21.13
CA GLY A 239 -24.10 11.12 -22.39
C GLY A 239 -24.75 12.49 -22.20
N GLU A 240 -24.84 12.97 -20.96
CA GLU A 240 -25.34 14.32 -20.64
C GLU A 240 -24.25 15.39 -20.79
N TYR A 241 -23.70 15.50 -21.97
CA TYR A 241 -22.55 16.34 -22.29
C TYR A 241 -22.69 17.83 -21.88
N PRO A 242 -23.85 18.50 -22.06
CA PRO A 242 -24.02 19.88 -21.63
C PRO A 242 -23.87 20.07 -20.10
N ASN A 243 -24.36 19.10 -19.33
CA ASN A 243 -24.21 19.10 -17.88
C ASN A 243 -22.75 18.82 -17.48
N ALA A 244 -22.11 17.84 -18.14
CA ALA A 244 -20.70 17.53 -17.94
C ALA A 244 -19.80 18.76 -18.13
N GLU A 245 -19.99 19.48 -19.25
CA GLU A 245 -19.26 20.71 -19.57
C GLU A 245 -19.47 21.77 -18.50
N THR A 246 -20.69 21.96 -18.06
CA THR A 246 -21.03 22.95 -17.03
C THR A 246 -20.33 22.65 -15.71
N TYR A 247 -20.36 21.40 -15.28
CA TYR A 247 -19.73 20.98 -14.03
C TYR A 247 -18.21 21.11 -14.10
N LEU A 248 -17.57 20.64 -15.16
CA LEU A 248 -16.13 20.73 -15.32
C LEU A 248 -15.62 22.17 -15.39
N LYS A 249 -16.31 23.05 -16.13
CA LYS A 249 -15.98 24.49 -16.17
C LYS A 249 -16.10 25.15 -14.81
N ARG A 250 -17.12 24.79 -14.05
CA ARG A 250 -17.33 25.32 -12.70
C ARG A 250 -16.27 24.81 -11.72
N ALA A 251 -15.83 23.56 -11.86
CA ALA A 251 -14.74 23.02 -11.07
C ALA A 251 -13.44 23.82 -11.28
N ILE A 252 -13.10 24.14 -12.52
CA ILE A 252 -11.92 24.96 -12.86
C ILE A 252 -12.01 26.36 -12.24
N GLN A 253 -13.20 26.95 -12.19
CA GLN A 253 -13.39 28.29 -11.64
C GLN A 253 -13.24 28.31 -10.11
N LEU A 254 -13.56 27.20 -9.44
CA LEU A 254 -13.51 27.11 -7.99
C LEU A 254 -12.11 26.84 -7.46
N ASP A 255 -11.35 26.02 -8.15
CA ASP A 255 -10.02 25.64 -7.71
C ASP A 255 -9.04 25.52 -8.87
N SER A 256 -8.00 26.33 -8.81
CA SER A 256 -6.92 26.32 -9.81
C SER A 256 -5.98 25.13 -9.65
N THR A 257 -5.94 24.44 -8.54
CA THR A 257 -5.05 23.27 -8.35
C THR A 257 -5.51 22.06 -9.16
N CYS A 258 -6.83 21.89 -9.33
CA CYS A 258 -7.42 20.83 -10.16
C CYS A 258 -7.58 21.24 -11.65
N TRP A 259 -6.96 22.35 -12.06
CA TRP A 259 -7.15 22.94 -13.37
C TRP A 259 -6.73 22.00 -14.51
N VAL A 260 -5.60 21.30 -14.36
CA VAL A 260 -5.09 20.37 -15.38
C VAL A 260 -6.04 19.19 -15.60
N SER A 261 -6.42 18.49 -14.55
CA SER A 261 -7.30 17.32 -14.64
C SER A 261 -8.69 17.68 -15.20
N ASN A 262 -9.24 18.84 -14.83
CA ASN A 262 -10.53 19.29 -15.36
C ASN A 262 -10.44 19.71 -16.84
N ASN A 263 -9.32 20.28 -17.30
CA ASN A 263 -9.13 20.58 -18.73
C ASN A 263 -8.88 19.32 -19.55
N LEU A 264 -8.23 18.30 -19.01
CA LEU A 264 -8.15 16.99 -19.64
C LEU A 264 -9.54 16.35 -19.81
N ALA A 265 -10.36 16.36 -18.75
CA ALA A 265 -11.73 15.88 -18.82
C ALA A 265 -12.60 16.67 -19.83
N LEU A 266 -12.42 17.99 -19.92
CA LEU A 266 -13.07 18.80 -20.94
C LEU A 266 -12.57 18.48 -22.37
N ALA A 267 -11.28 18.23 -22.54
CA ALA A 267 -10.76 17.81 -23.84
C ALA A 267 -11.36 16.48 -24.29
N ASP A 268 -11.44 15.53 -23.38
CA ASP A 268 -12.05 14.21 -23.58
C ASP A 268 -13.54 14.36 -23.97
N LEU A 269 -14.29 15.17 -23.19
CA LEU A 269 -15.67 15.51 -23.47
C LEU A 269 -15.87 16.08 -24.89
N TYR A 270 -15.02 17.04 -25.28
CA TYR A 270 -15.13 17.66 -26.60
C TYR A 270 -14.74 16.71 -27.73
N LEU A 271 -13.80 15.78 -27.49
CA LEU A 271 -13.48 14.72 -28.43
C LEU A 271 -14.68 13.77 -28.64
N GLU A 272 -15.36 13.38 -27.57
CA GLU A 272 -16.57 12.57 -27.65
C GLU A 272 -17.69 13.27 -28.45
N GLN A 273 -17.75 14.59 -28.37
CA GLN A 273 -18.70 15.43 -29.15
C GLN A 273 -18.21 15.75 -30.55
N SER A 274 -17.01 15.33 -30.93
CA SER A 274 -16.33 15.73 -32.19
C SER A 274 -16.12 17.25 -32.32
N ASP A 275 -16.13 17.98 -31.21
CA ASP A 275 -15.71 19.41 -31.16
C ASP A 275 -14.18 19.51 -31.01
N LEU A 276 -13.49 19.18 -32.10
CA LEU A 276 -12.03 19.15 -32.16
C LEU A 276 -11.40 20.50 -31.80
N LYS A 277 -12.09 21.60 -32.13
CA LYS A 277 -11.60 22.94 -31.87
C LYS A 277 -11.55 23.26 -30.36
N SER A 278 -12.59 22.90 -29.63
CA SER A 278 -12.65 23.08 -28.17
C SER A 278 -11.70 22.12 -27.46
N ALA A 279 -11.59 20.87 -27.91
CA ALA A 279 -10.65 19.89 -27.42
C ALA A 279 -9.20 20.42 -27.54
N ARG A 280 -8.81 20.90 -28.74
CA ARG A 280 -7.51 21.50 -28.99
C ARG A 280 -7.21 22.65 -28.03
N LYS A 281 -8.15 23.56 -27.85
CA LYS A 281 -8.00 24.70 -26.95
C LYS A 281 -7.75 24.29 -25.48
N CYS A 282 -8.39 23.19 -25.04
CA CYS A 282 -8.15 22.66 -23.69
C CYS A 282 -6.74 22.09 -23.56
N LEU A 283 -6.28 21.33 -24.56
CA LEU A 283 -4.94 20.72 -24.56
C LEU A 283 -3.82 21.77 -24.70
N GLU A 284 -4.00 22.79 -25.55
CA GLU A 284 -3.06 23.89 -25.70
C GLU A 284 -2.90 24.70 -24.40
N ARG A 285 -3.99 24.93 -23.67
CA ARG A 285 -3.89 25.58 -22.36
C ARG A 285 -2.99 24.83 -21.40
N ILE A 286 -3.07 23.51 -21.38
CA ILE A 286 -2.23 22.68 -20.51
C ILE A 286 -0.77 22.78 -20.94
N SER A 287 -0.48 22.72 -22.24
CA SER A 287 0.90 22.77 -22.76
C SER A 287 1.60 24.11 -22.46
N HIS A 288 0.86 25.22 -22.47
CA HIS A 288 1.42 26.55 -22.21
C HIS A 288 1.78 26.82 -20.74
N LEU A 289 1.17 26.11 -19.79
CA LEU A 289 1.42 26.30 -18.36
C LEU A 289 2.54 25.39 -17.81
N SER A 290 2.92 24.38 -18.56
CA SER A 290 3.84 23.33 -18.12
C SER A 290 5.30 23.58 -18.44
N SER A 291 5.77 24.82 -18.53
CA SER A 291 7.20 25.08 -18.80
C SER A 291 8.16 24.50 -17.74
N ASP A 292 7.67 24.17 -16.55
CA ASP A 292 8.44 23.55 -15.45
C ASP A 292 7.77 22.31 -14.80
N GLN A 293 6.58 21.89 -15.25
CA GLN A 293 5.90 20.72 -14.72
C GLN A 293 5.74 19.66 -15.80
N HIS A 294 5.94 18.39 -15.45
CA HIS A 294 5.73 17.28 -16.37
C HIS A 294 4.28 17.27 -16.87
N VAL A 295 4.12 17.25 -18.18
CA VAL A 295 2.82 17.12 -18.83
C VAL A 295 2.22 15.75 -18.45
N PRO A 296 0.95 15.69 -18.00
CA PRO A 296 0.33 14.41 -17.65
C PRO A 296 0.28 13.45 -18.84
N VAL A 297 0.45 12.17 -18.56
CA VAL A 297 0.42 11.12 -19.60
C VAL A 297 -0.87 11.15 -20.41
N ASP A 298 -1.99 11.41 -19.76
CA ASP A 298 -3.32 11.52 -20.40
C ASP A 298 -3.37 12.64 -21.48
N TRP A 299 -2.56 13.69 -21.33
CA TRP A 299 -2.48 14.75 -22.33
C TRP A 299 -1.95 14.25 -23.67
N PHE A 300 -0.93 13.39 -23.66
CA PHE A 300 -0.39 12.79 -24.88
C PHE A 300 -1.41 11.89 -25.55
N TYR A 301 -2.15 11.10 -24.77
CA TYR A 301 -3.19 10.25 -25.30
C TYR A 301 -4.35 11.02 -25.94
N LEU A 302 -4.83 12.09 -25.27
CA LEU A 302 -5.87 12.95 -25.82
C LEU A 302 -5.37 13.75 -27.04
N SER A 303 -4.11 14.16 -27.05
CA SER A 303 -3.47 14.79 -28.20
C SER A 303 -3.37 13.84 -29.39
N PHE A 304 -3.04 12.57 -29.14
CA PHE A 304 -3.11 11.54 -30.19
C PHE A 304 -4.52 11.40 -30.74
N LEU A 305 -5.55 11.29 -29.90
CA LEU A 305 -6.94 11.16 -30.35
C LEU A 305 -7.38 12.38 -31.16
N LEU A 306 -7.06 13.58 -30.69
CA LEU A 306 -7.38 14.83 -31.39
C LEU A 306 -6.76 14.89 -32.78
N ASN A 307 -5.45 14.68 -32.88
CA ASN A 307 -4.71 14.77 -34.14
C ASN A 307 -5.17 13.69 -35.13
N LYS A 308 -5.53 12.52 -34.63
CA LYS A 308 -6.10 11.44 -35.44
C LYS A 308 -7.44 11.84 -36.03
N GLU A 309 -8.36 12.40 -35.24
CA GLU A 309 -9.68 12.84 -35.71
C GLU A 309 -9.57 14.05 -36.68
N GLU A 310 -8.57 14.90 -36.52
CA GLU A 310 -8.26 15.99 -37.45
C GLU A 310 -7.57 15.52 -38.75
N GLY A 311 -7.16 14.26 -38.84
CA GLY A 311 -6.47 13.69 -39.98
C GLY A 311 -4.97 14.03 -40.05
N SER A 312 -4.41 14.63 -39.00
CA SER A 312 -2.98 14.96 -38.86
C SER A 312 -2.19 13.72 -38.41
N LEU A 313 -2.05 12.74 -39.30
CA LEU A 313 -1.53 11.41 -38.96
C LEU A 313 -0.11 11.45 -38.41
N GLN A 314 0.74 12.39 -38.85
CA GLN A 314 2.10 12.50 -38.36
C GLN A 314 2.11 12.98 -36.90
N GLU A 315 1.37 14.07 -36.62
CA GLU A 315 1.25 14.60 -35.25
C GLU A 315 0.56 13.59 -34.31
N ALA A 316 -0.39 12.80 -34.83
CA ALA A 316 -0.99 11.73 -34.08
C ALA A 316 0.03 10.63 -33.72
N LEU A 317 0.87 10.23 -34.69
CA LEU A 317 1.92 9.24 -34.43
C LEU A 317 2.94 9.75 -33.39
N ASP A 318 3.38 11.01 -33.55
CA ASP A 318 4.33 11.63 -32.63
C ASP A 318 3.76 11.72 -31.20
N ALA A 319 2.48 12.07 -31.07
CA ALA A 319 1.80 12.10 -29.77
C ALA A 319 1.63 10.69 -29.16
N LEU A 320 1.37 9.67 -29.98
CA LEU A 320 1.29 8.28 -29.53
C LEU A 320 2.66 7.76 -29.05
N GLU A 321 3.74 8.11 -29.76
CA GLU A 321 5.10 7.75 -29.37
C GLU A 321 5.44 8.39 -28.02
N GLN A 322 5.15 9.69 -27.85
CA GLN A 322 5.35 10.38 -26.57
C GLN A 322 4.48 9.79 -25.44
N TYR A 323 3.24 9.36 -25.73
CA TYR A 323 2.41 8.66 -24.76
C TYR A 323 3.06 7.36 -24.30
N VAL A 324 3.54 6.56 -25.25
CA VAL A 324 4.21 5.28 -24.94
C VAL A 324 5.46 5.52 -24.10
N ASP A 325 6.29 6.51 -24.49
CA ASP A 325 7.50 6.86 -23.74
C ASP A 325 7.18 7.34 -22.33
N ALA A 326 6.18 8.20 -22.16
CA ALA A 326 5.74 8.68 -20.85
C ALA A 326 5.20 7.56 -19.95
N VAL A 327 4.46 6.60 -20.53
CA VAL A 327 4.00 5.39 -19.79
C VAL A 327 5.20 4.54 -19.36
N TYR A 328 6.17 4.32 -20.25
CA TYR A 328 7.39 3.58 -19.92
C TYR A 328 8.20 4.28 -18.82
N GLU A 329 8.35 5.58 -18.90
CA GLU A 329 9.05 6.38 -17.88
C GLU A 329 8.35 6.26 -16.51
N GLN A 330 7.02 6.37 -16.47
CA GLN A 330 6.26 6.18 -15.22
C GLN A 330 6.46 4.77 -14.65
N LEU A 331 6.43 3.74 -15.50
CA LEU A 331 6.67 2.36 -15.08
C LEU A 331 8.10 2.17 -14.57
N GLU A 332 9.08 2.77 -15.22
CA GLU A 332 10.47 2.71 -14.82
C GLU A 332 10.71 3.41 -13.48
N VAL A 333 10.15 4.61 -13.30
CA VAL A 333 10.19 5.35 -12.03
C VAL A 333 9.54 4.53 -10.91
N LYS A 334 8.35 3.97 -11.16
CA LYS A 334 7.65 3.11 -10.20
C LYS A 334 8.46 1.87 -9.84
N ASN A 335 9.08 1.22 -10.83
CA ASN A 335 9.92 0.05 -10.60
C ASN A 335 11.21 0.40 -9.84
N LYS A 336 11.85 1.53 -10.15
CA LYS A 336 13.01 2.04 -9.41
C LYS A 336 12.65 2.39 -7.97
N THR A 337 11.51 3.04 -7.76
CA THR A 337 11.01 3.37 -6.41
C THR A 337 10.74 2.10 -5.62
N ASN A 338 10.04 1.12 -6.19
CA ASN A 338 9.79 -0.17 -5.57
C ASN A 338 11.10 -0.90 -5.20
N LEU A 339 12.11 -0.85 -6.07
CA LEU A 339 13.42 -1.47 -5.82
C LEU A 339 14.16 -0.77 -4.68
N ILE A 340 14.17 0.57 -4.67
CA ILE A 340 14.77 1.38 -3.61
C ILE A 340 14.06 1.14 -2.27
N GLU A 341 12.75 1.04 -2.28
CA GLU A 341 11.97 0.73 -1.08
C GLU A 341 12.25 -0.69 -0.58
N ALA A 342 12.33 -1.66 -1.48
CA ALA A 342 12.70 -3.03 -1.14
C ALA A 342 14.12 -3.12 -0.55
N GLU A 343 15.08 -2.37 -1.10
CA GLU A 343 16.44 -2.27 -0.58
C GLU A 343 16.47 -1.60 0.80
N LYS A 344 15.77 -0.48 0.96
CA LYS A 344 15.61 0.20 2.25
C LYS A 344 14.98 -0.73 3.29
N LYS A 345 13.92 -1.46 2.92
CA LYS A 345 13.24 -2.45 3.78
C LYS A 345 14.20 -3.59 4.18
N HIS A 346 14.99 -4.09 3.24
CA HIS A 346 16.00 -5.11 3.51
C HIS A 346 17.10 -4.61 4.45
N ASN A 347 17.65 -3.42 4.19
CA ASN A 347 18.68 -2.80 5.01
C ASN A 347 18.16 -2.51 6.43
N TYR A 348 16.92 -2.04 6.53
CA TYR A 348 16.25 -1.84 7.81
C TYR A 348 16.07 -3.15 8.59
N THR A 349 15.65 -4.21 7.91
CA THR A 349 15.50 -5.54 8.53
C THR A 349 16.85 -6.06 9.03
N LYS A 350 17.92 -5.92 8.25
CA LYS A 350 19.30 -6.24 8.68
C LYS A 350 19.71 -5.45 9.93
N LEU A 351 19.42 -4.16 9.92
CA LEU A 351 19.74 -3.30 11.07
C LEU A 351 18.95 -3.69 12.31
N LEU A 352 17.67 -4.01 12.19
CA LEU A 352 16.85 -4.53 13.31
C LEU A 352 17.40 -5.84 13.87
N ILE A 353 17.81 -6.76 12.99
CA ILE A 353 18.44 -8.02 13.40
C ILE A 353 19.76 -7.72 14.14
N HIS A 354 20.59 -6.83 13.62
CA HIS A 354 21.84 -6.42 14.26
C HIS A 354 21.60 -5.79 15.63
N LEU A 355 20.65 -4.86 15.73
CA LEU A 355 20.26 -4.24 17.00
C LEU A 355 19.69 -5.25 18.00
N SER A 356 18.92 -6.24 17.53
CA SER A 356 18.42 -7.31 18.39
C SER A 356 19.56 -8.16 18.95
N HIS A 357 20.57 -8.47 18.15
CA HIS A 357 21.78 -9.16 18.59
C HIS A 357 22.58 -8.33 19.57
N LEU A 358 22.75 -7.02 19.34
CA LEU A 358 23.44 -6.12 20.28
C LEU A 358 22.70 -6.04 21.63
N LYS A 359 21.38 -5.89 21.62
CA LYS A 359 20.55 -5.91 22.84
C LYS A 359 20.64 -7.24 23.59
N THR A 360 20.61 -8.35 22.85
CA THR A 360 20.78 -9.69 23.45
C THR A 360 22.17 -9.83 24.06
N ARG A 361 23.21 -9.41 23.33
CA ARG A 361 24.59 -9.40 23.81
C ARG A 361 24.77 -8.51 25.05
N GLN A 362 24.18 -7.32 25.05
CA GLN A 362 24.16 -6.43 26.20
C GLN A 362 23.47 -7.06 27.43
N ARG A 363 22.29 -7.71 27.23
CA ARG A 363 21.61 -8.45 28.31
C ARG A 363 22.45 -9.58 28.87
N VAL A 364 23.16 -10.31 27.99
CA VAL A 364 24.10 -11.37 28.41
C VAL A 364 25.24 -10.77 29.23
N TYR A 365 25.84 -9.66 28.78
CA TYR A 365 26.92 -9.00 29.57
C TYR A 365 26.43 -8.50 30.92
N VAL A 366 25.25 -7.89 30.98
CA VAL A 366 24.65 -7.46 32.24
C VAL A 366 24.35 -8.68 33.13
N GLY A 367 23.80 -9.75 32.56
CA GLY A 367 23.57 -11.00 33.28
C GLY A 367 24.87 -11.60 33.83
N CYS A 368 25.91 -11.66 33.00
CA CYS A 368 27.23 -12.12 33.43
C CYS A 368 27.84 -11.24 34.52
N SER A 369 27.72 -9.91 34.40
CA SER A 369 28.23 -8.99 35.42
C SER A 369 27.50 -9.13 36.75
N VAL A 370 26.18 -9.33 36.73
CA VAL A 370 25.39 -9.62 37.94
C VAL A 370 25.83 -10.94 38.59
N VAL A 371 26.05 -11.98 37.78
CA VAL A 371 26.56 -13.27 38.29
C VAL A 371 27.95 -13.10 38.92
N VAL A 372 28.83 -12.37 38.26
CA VAL A 372 30.18 -12.08 38.80
C VAL A 372 30.09 -11.29 40.12
N CYS A 373 29.23 -10.26 40.16
CA CYS A 373 29.00 -9.50 41.40
C CYS A 373 28.43 -10.38 42.52
N LEU A 374 27.50 -11.27 42.21
CA LEU A 374 26.95 -12.22 43.18
C LEU A 374 28.02 -13.20 43.68
N ILE A 375 28.87 -13.69 42.77
CA ILE A 375 30.02 -14.55 43.15
C ILE A 375 30.98 -13.78 44.06
N LEU A 376 31.31 -12.52 43.74
CA LEU A 376 32.18 -11.70 44.57
C LEU A 376 31.56 -11.44 45.97
N ILE A 377 30.26 -11.17 46.03
CA ILE A 377 29.54 -10.99 47.29
C ILE A 377 29.56 -12.31 48.10
N ILE A 378 29.33 -13.44 47.45
CA ILE A 378 29.43 -14.77 48.08
C ILE A 378 30.87 -15.00 48.59
N CYS A 379 31.89 -14.68 47.79
CA CYS A 379 33.29 -14.79 48.22
C CYS A 379 33.62 -13.89 49.43
N ILE A 380 33.13 -12.66 49.45
CA ILE A 380 33.31 -11.74 50.56
C ILE A 380 32.58 -12.26 51.81
N VAL A 381 31.38 -12.76 51.68
CA VAL A 381 30.60 -13.34 52.78
C VAL A 381 31.30 -14.60 53.33
N LEU A 382 31.72 -15.48 52.43
CA LEU A 382 32.47 -16.70 52.81
C LEU A 382 33.81 -16.35 53.51
N TYR A 383 34.52 -15.32 53.00
CA TYR A 383 35.75 -14.86 53.61
C TYR A 383 35.51 -14.29 55.03
N ARG A 384 34.47 -13.50 55.22
CA ARG A 384 34.07 -12.97 56.54
C ARG A 384 33.60 -14.07 57.49
N LEU A 385 32.87 -15.08 56.97
CA LEU A 385 32.47 -16.24 57.77
C LEU A 385 33.71 -17.06 58.18
N LYS A 386 34.71 -17.20 57.30
CA LYS A 386 35.98 -17.86 57.59
C LYS A 386 36.82 -17.10 58.61
N LEU A 387 36.78 -15.78 58.63
CA LEU A 387 37.45 -14.94 59.65
C LEU A 387 36.75 -15.03 61.01
N LYS A 388 35.41 -15.11 61.01
CA LYS A 388 34.63 -15.30 62.23
C LYS A 388 34.74 -16.72 62.83
N SER A 389 34.82 -17.72 61.96
CA SER A 389 34.91 -19.14 62.34
C SER A 389 36.28 -19.50 62.93
N ARG A 390 37.32 -18.70 62.62
CA ARG A 390 38.62 -18.84 63.30
C ARG A 390 38.62 -18.46 64.80
N GLN A 391 37.55 -17.82 65.25
CA GLN A 391 37.47 -17.35 66.63
C GLN A 391 36.49 -18.12 67.53
N LEU A 392 35.58 -18.91 67.02
CA LEU A 392 34.65 -19.65 67.89
C LEU A 392 34.16 -20.97 67.21
N ILE A 393 34.58 -22.05 67.80
CA ILE A 393 33.97 -23.39 67.87
C ILE A 393 33.84 -24.08 66.49
N LEU A 394 34.86 -24.85 66.20
CA LEU A 394 35.11 -25.54 64.93
C LEU A 394 34.34 -26.86 64.71
N VAL A 395 33.70 -27.43 65.70
CA VAL A 395 33.25 -28.81 65.59
C VAL A 395 31.74 -28.98 65.42
N GLN A 396 30.93 -28.11 66.01
CA GLN A 396 29.46 -28.28 65.93
C GLN A 396 28.80 -27.74 64.64
N LYS A 397 29.40 -26.72 64.04
CA LYS A 397 28.83 -26.13 62.81
C LYS A 397 29.32 -26.78 61.52
N GLU A 398 30.41 -27.53 61.57
CA GLU A 398 30.93 -28.24 60.39
C GLU A 398 29.98 -29.34 59.91
N ASN A 399 29.32 -30.01 60.82
CA ASN A 399 28.31 -31.06 60.51
C ASN A 399 26.98 -30.44 59.99
N GLU A 400 26.52 -29.31 60.56
CA GLU A 400 25.34 -28.60 60.06
C GLU A 400 25.58 -27.97 58.70
N MET A 401 26.76 -27.42 58.48
CA MET A 401 27.18 -26.87 57.17
C MET A 401 27.28 -27.95 56.10
N ASN A 402 27.78 -29.14 56.46
CA ASN A 402 27.84 -30.25 55.50
C ASN A 402 26.47 -30.81 55.14
N ALA A 403 25.51 -30.84 56.09
CA ALA A 403 24.14 -31.23 55.85
C ALA A 403 23.41 -30.22 54.91
N LEU A 404 23.61 -28.92 55.16
CA LEU A 404 23.04 -27.84 54.32
C LEU A 404 23.62 -27.81 52.90
N LYS A 405 24.93 -28.05 52.81
CA LYS A 405 25.64 -28.13 51.53
C LYS A 405 25.20 -29.33 50.67
N ASN A 406 24.90 -30.44 51.32
CA ASN A 406 24.35 -31.60 50.61
C ASN A 406 22.89 -31.39 50.16
N GLN A 407 22.08 -30.68 50.95
CA GLN A 407 20.70 -30.33 50.56
C GLN A 407 20.66 -29.34 49.39
N LEU A 408 21.57 -28.33 49.40
CA LEU A 408 21.72 -27.38 48.29
C LEU A 408 22.19 -28.07 47.02
N ARG A 409 23.15 -29.00 47.15
CA ARG A 409 23.68 -29.77 46.01
C ARG A 409 22.66 -30.68 45.37
N ASN A 410 21.72 -31.19 46.17
CA ASN A 410 20.60 -32.00 45.65
C ASN A 410 19.54 -31.14 44.93
N ARG A 411 19.21 -29.97 45.50
CA ARG A 411 18.29 -29.04 44.87
C ARG A 411 18.88 -28.39 43.60
N GLU A 412 20.17 -28.09 43.57
CA GLU A 412 20.86 -27.63 42.34
C GLU A 412 20.83 -28.69 41.23
N LYS A 413 21.01 -29.96 41.62
CA LYS A 413 20.88 -31.06 40.64
C LYS A 413 19.49 -31.21 40.09
N GLU A 414 18.45 -31.06 40.92
CA GLU A 414 17.06 -31.11 40.50
C GLU A 414 16.70 -29.90 39.62
N MET A 415 17.16 -28.69 39.99
CA MET A 415 16.91 -27.49 39.19
C MET A 415 17.66 -27.51 37.86
N SER A 416 18.91 -27.97 37.81
CA SER A 416 19.66 -28.09 36.55
C SER A 416 19.05 -29.14 35.59
N ALA A 417 18.57 -30.25 36.16
CA ALA A 417 17.91 -31.26 35.36
C ALA A 417 16.58 -30.78 34.75
N ILE A 418 15.80 -30.01 35.50
CA ILE A 418 14.55 -29.41 35.01
C ILE A 418 14.82 -28.34 33.96
N SER A 419 15.86 -27.51 34.18
CA SER A 419 16.26 -26.45 33.22
C SER A 419 16.73 -27.07 31.89
N GLU A 420 17.57 -28.12 31.94
CA GLU A 420 18.01 -28.82 30.73
C GLU A 420 16.84 -29.50 29.98
N GLN A 421 15.90 -30.04 30.71
CA GLN A 421 14.75 -30.70 30.10
C GLN A 421 13.82 -29.70 29.40
N LEU A 422 13.61 -28.54 30.01
CA LEU A 422 12.82 -27.44 29.44
C LEU A 422 13.52 -26.86 28.18
N GLN A 423 14.85 -26.69 28.25
CA GLN A 423 15.64 -26.18 27.14
C GLN A 423 15.55 -27.13 25.92
N ARG A 424 15.72 -28.43 26.14
CA ARG A 424 15.62 -29.44 25.08
C ARG A 424 14.24 -29.50 24.43
N GLN A 425 13.16 -29.31 25.23
CA GLN A 425 11.80 -29.26 24.67
C GLN A 425 11.57 -28.00 23.85
N THR A 426 12.08 -26.86 24.30
CA THR A 426 11.95 -25.58 23.57
C THR A 426 12.73 -25.62 22.26
N ASP A 427 13.95 -26.17 22.29
CA ASP A 427 14.79 -26.31 21.08
C ASP A 427 14.17 -27.26 20.05
N LEU A 428 13.58 -28.36 20.52
CA LEU A 428 12.90 -29.32 19.64
C LEU A 428 11.62 -28.72 19.01
N LEU A 429 10.91 -27.89 19.78
CA LEU A 429 9.70 -27.21 19.29
C LEU A 429 10.05 -26.15 18.23
N ASN A 430 11.09 -25.38 18.50
CA ASN A 430 11.59 -24.35 17.58
C ASN A 430 12.13 -24.96 16.28
N GLN A 431 12.90 -26.05 16.36
CA GLN A 431 13.38 -26.76 15.17
C GLN A 431 12.22 -27.34 14.33
N ARG A 432 11.18 -27.85 14.98
CA ARG A 432 10.00 -28.36 14.27
C ARG A 432 9.19 -27.28 13.59
N MET A 433 9.05 -26.13 14.25
CA MET A 433 8.37 -24.97 13.68
C MET A 433 9.16 -24.42 12.47
N GLU A 434 10.46 -24.31 12.58
CA GLU A 434 11.32 -23.78 11.50
C GLU A 434 11.34 -24.72 10.27
N GLN A 435 11.36 -26.01 10.50
CA GLN A 435 11.25 -27.01 9.41
C GLN A 435 9.90 -26.96 8.69
N LEU A 436 8.81 -26.79 9.44
CA LEU A 436 7.46 -26.70 8.85
C LEU A 436 7.27 -25.43 8.01
N TYR A 437 7.80 -24.28 8.51
CA TYR A 437 7.75 -23.02 7.76
C TYR A 437 8.54 -23.10 6.46
N ARG A 438 9.77 -23.61 6.50
CA ARG A 438 10.61 -23.75 5.30
C ARG A 438 10.03 -24.73 4.27
N GLN A 439 9.42 -25.82 4.71
CA GLN A 439 8.76 -26.76 3.80
C GLN A 439 7.57 -26.14 3.08
N LYS A 440 6.71 -25.43 3.82
CA LYS A 440 5.54 -24.79 3.22
C LYS A 440 5.90 -23.67 2.25
N GLU A 441 6.89 -22.85 2.59
CA GLU A 441 7.34 -21.75 1.74
C GLU A 441 7.97 -22.24 0.43
N GLN A 442 8.78 -23.29 0.52
CA GLN A 442 9.38 -23.93 -0.66
C GLN A 442 8.34 -24.60 -1.58
N GLU A 443 7.32 -25.22 -0.99
CA GLU A 443 6.27 -25.91 -1.75
C GLU A 443 5.41 -24.92 -2.55
N VAL A 444 5.02 -23.80 -1.92
CA VAL A 444 4.22 -22.75 -2.57
C VAL A 444 5.02 -22.04 -3.67
N GLU A 445 6.27 -21.70 -3.41
CA GLU A 445 7.09 -20.98 -4.38
C GLU A 445 7.46 -21.87 -5.59
N SER A 446 7.72 -23.16 -5.34
CA SER A 446 8.00 -24.11 -6.43
C SER A 446 6.81 -24.31 -7.36
N ILE A 447 5.61 -24.38 -6.80
CA ILE A 447 4.38 -24.55 -7.58
C ILE A 447 4.10 -23.29 -8.41
N ARG A 448 4.26 -22.09 -7.83
CA ARG A 448 4.07 -20.82 -8.53
C ARG A 448 5.04 -20.63 -9.71
N GLN A 449 6.31 -20.94 -9.48
CA GLN A 449 7.34 -20.85 -10.53
C GLN A 449 7.10 -21.87 -11.63
N GLN A 450 6.73 -23.10 -11.30
CA GLN A 450 6.46 -24.14 -12.28
C GLN A 450 5.26 -23.82 -13.18
N ILE A 451 4.19 -23.26 -12.61
CA ILE A 451 3.01 -22.87 -13.38
C ILE A 451 3.34 -21.70 -14.30
N GLY A 452 3.99 -20.66 -13.78
CA GLY A 452 4.36 -19.48 -14.56
C GLY A 452 5.32 -19.80 -15.71
N GLN A 453 6.36 -20.57 -15.45
CA GLN A 453 7.32 -21.00 -16.47
C GLN A 453 6.67 -21.89 -17.53
N LYS A 454 5.85 -22.83 -17.11
CA LYS A 454 5.18 -23.75 -18.02
C LYS A 454 4.20 -23.04 -18.95
N ASN A 455 3.46 -22.07 -18.43
CA ASN A 455 2.54 -21.27 -19.21
C ASN A 455 3.27 -20.38 -20.23
N GLN A 456 4.37 -19.76 -19.82
CA GLN A 456 5.17 -18.92 -20.71
C GLN A 456 5.92 -19.75 -21.77
N GLU A 457 6.47 -20.89 -21.40
CA GLU A 457 7.08 -21.83 -22.36
C GLU A 457 6.07 -22.38 -23.36
N MET A 458 4.88 -22.71 -22.93
CA MET A 458 3.81 -23.18 -23.84
C MET A 458 3.42 -22.11 -24.83
N LEU A 459 3.29 -20.86 -24.37
CA LEU A 459 2.95 -19.74 -25.26
C LEU A 459 4.07 -19.46 -26.26
N GLU A 460 5.33 -19.45 -25.83
CA GLU A 460 6.46 -19.10 -26.70
C GLU A 460 6.84 -20.20 -27.67
N LYS A 461 6.75 -21.47 -27.29
CA LYS A 461 7.08 -22.62 -28.13
C LYS A 461 5.98 -22.96 -29.15
N ALA A 462 4.79 -22.48 -28.96
CA ALA A 462 3.68 -22.81 -29.86
C ALA A 462 3.91 -22.21 -31.25
N ALA A 463 3.82 -23.04 -32.26
CA ALA A 463 4.00 -22.64 -33.66
C ALA A 463 3.04 -21.51 -34.08
N ILE A 464 1.86 -21.47 -33.48
CA ILE A 464 0.86 -20.41 -33.74
C ILE A 464 1.32 -19.08 -33.16
N THR A 465 1.98 -19.03 -32.00
CA THR A 465 2.52 -17.80 -31.42
C THR A 465 3.58 -17.18 -32.32
N GLN A 466 4.50 -17.99 -32.84
CA GLN A 466 5.52 -17.53 -33.77
C GLN A 466 4.88 -17.01 -35.07
N LYS A 467 3.85 -17.68 -35.55
CA LYS A 467 3.12 -17.28 -36.74
C LYS A 467 2.36 -15.97 -36.53
N VAL A 468 1.69 -15.83 -35.40
CA VAL A 468 0.97 -14.61 -35.00
C VAL A 468 1.93 -13.43 -34.91
N ARG A 469 3.07 -13.56 -34.23
CA ARG A 469 4.10 -12.53 -34.14
C ARG A 469 4.67 -12.14 -35.51
N LYS A 470 5.04 -13.12 -36.34
CA LYS A 470 5.60 -12.87 -37.68
C LYS A 470 4.61 -12.18 -38.61
N LEU A 471 3.33 -12.48 -38.51
CA LEU A 471 2.29 -11.86 -39.32
C LEU A 471 1.91 -10.47 -38.79
N SER A 472 2.03 -10.22 -37.48
CA SER A 472 1.75 -8.92 -36.87
C SER A 472 2.76 -7.83 -37.23
N GLU A 473 3.98 -8.23 -37.67
CA GLU A 473 5.06 -7.32 -38.12
C GLU A 473 4.98 -6.96 -39.61
N ARG A 474 4.11 -7.62 -40.36
CA ARG A 474 3.96 -7.35 -41.79
C ARG A 474 3.07 -6.14 -42.01
N VAL A 475 3.63 -5.09 -42.62
CA VAL A 475 2.85 -4.00 -43.19
C VAL A 475 2.25 -4.50 -44.49
N VAL A 476 0.96 -4.80 -44.51
CA VAL A 476 0.22 -5.22 -45.73
C VAL A 476 -0.65 -4.05 -46.19
N PRO A 477 -0.29 -3.33 -47.27
CA PRO A 477 -1.18 -2.36 -47.86
C PRO A 477 -2.30 -3.10 -48.59
N ASN A 478 -3.57 -2.83 -48.28
CA ASN A 478 -4.77 -3.24 -49.02
C ASN A 478 -5.12 -4.74 -49.09
N ALA A 479 -4.93 -5.48 -47.99
CA ALA A 479 -5.47 -6.84 -47.92
C ALA A 479 -6.99 -6.82 -47.69
N THR A 480 -7.73 -7.60 -48.46
CA THR A 480 -9.19 -7.74 -48.31
C THR A 480 -9.59 -8.72 -47.22
N LYS A 481 -8.66 -9.46 -46.65
CA LYS A 481 -8.89 -10.50 -45.62
C LYS A 481 -7.81 -10.43 -44.55
N SER A 482 -8.16 -10.88 -43.34
CA SER A 482 -7.21 -11.06 -42.22
C SER A 482 -6.00 -11.91 -42.67
N PRO A 483 -4.76 -11.55 -42.28
CA PRO A 483 -3.57 -12.34 -42.57
C PRO A 483 -3.57 -13.70 -41.86
N LEU A 484 -4.39 -13.88 -40.82
CA LEU A 484 -4.60 -15.14 -40.13
C LEU A 484 -5.78 -15.90 -40.82
N ALA A 485 -5.51 -17.12 -41.25
CA ALA A 485 -6.56 -18.02 -41.79
C ALA A 485 -7.48 -18.51 -40.64
N ALA A 486 -8.66 -18.96 -40.97
CA ALA A 486 -9.63 -19.46 -39.99
C ALA A 486 -9.03 -20.58 -39.09
N LYS A 487 -8.23 -21.47 -39.67
CA LYS A 487 -7.50 -22.52 -38.92
C LYS A 487 -6.47 -21.96 -37.94
N ASP A 488 -5.86 -20.83 -38.23
CA ASP A 488 -4.85 -20.20 -37.37
C ASP A 488 -5.54 -19.47 -36.19
N TRP A 489 -6.72 -18.89 -36.45
CA TRP A 489 -7.55 -18.34 -35.37
C TRP A 489 -8.00 -19.42 -34.40
N ALA A 490 -8.47 -20.58 -34.94
CA ALA A 490 -8.86 -21.71 -34.11
C ALA A 490 -7.69 -22.20 -33.23
N ALA A 491 -6.50 -22.35 -33.81
CA ALA A 491 -5.30 -22.77 -33.10
C ALA A 491 -4.85 -21.71 -32.05
N ALA A 492 -5.02 -20.43 -32.33
CA ALA A 492 -4.72 -19.36 -31.37
C ALA A 492 -5.68 -19.40 -30.17
N TYR A 493 -6.96 -19.61 -30.41
CA TYR A 493 -7.95 -19.77 -29.36
C TYR A 493 -7.67 -21.00 -28.50
N GLU A 494 -7.47 -22.15 -29.12
CA GLU A 494 -7.17 -23.40 -28.42
C GLU A 494 -5.93 -23.30 -27.55
N LEU A 495 -4.87 -22.64 -28.04
CA LEU A 495 -3.66 -22.41 -27.24
C LEU A 495 -3.94 -21.53 -26.01
N ILE A 496 -4.62 -20.43 -26.19
CA ILE A 496 -4.94 -19.51 -25.10
C ILE A 496 -5.88 -20.16 -24.09
N ASP A 497 -6.90 -20.90 -24.55
CA ASP A 497 -7.81 -21.61 -23.66
C ASP A 497 -7.10 -22.73 -22.88
N THR A 498 -6.03 -23.30 -23.45
CA THR A 498 -5.22 -24.30 -22.77
C THR A 498 -4.34 -23.67 -21.67
N ILE A 499 -3.76 -22.51 -21.95
CA ILE A 499 -2.83 -21.82 -21.03
C ILE A 499 -3.61 -21.02 -19.96
N TYR A 500 -4.73 -20.45 -20.33
CA TYR A 500 -5.60 -19.64 -19.50
C TYR A 500 -7.04 -20.17 -19.53
N PRO A 501 -7.33 -21.30 -18.86
CA PRO A 501 -8.63 -21.99 -18.98
C PRO A 501 -9.85 -21.14 -18.62
N SER A 502 -9.64 -20.13 -17.76
CA SER A 502 -10.71 -19.20 -17.37
C SER A 502 -11.18 -18.30 -18.52
N ILE A 503 -10.33 -18.07 -19.54
CA ILE A 503 -10.60 -17.10 -20.62
C ILE A 503 -11.73 -17.54 -21.54
N SER A 504 -11.89 -18.83 -21.77
CA SER A 504 -13.01 -19.36 -22.55
C SER A 504 -14.36 -18.99 -21.91
N GLY A 505 -14.43 -18.98 -20.56
CA GLY A 505 -15.61 -18.56 -19.81
C GLY A 505 -15.85 -17.04 -19.86
N VAL A 506 -14.81 -16.23 -19.93
CA VAL A 506 -14.90 -14.76 -19.97
C VAL A 506 -15.71 -14.30 -21.18
N ALA A 507 -15.48 -14.90 -22.34
CA ALA A 507 -16.21 -14.54 -23.56
C ALA A 507 -17.72 -14.75 -23.44
N ALA A 508 -18.14 -15.79 -22.72
CA ALA A 508 -19.54 -16.10 -22.49
C ALA A 508 -20.14 -15.28 -21.34
N ILE A 509 -19.40 -15.13 -20.23
CA ILE A 509 -19.86 -14.39 -19.03
C ILE A 509 -20.08 -12.91 -19.33
N TYR A 510 -19.21 -12.31 -20.14
CA TYR A 510 -19.25 -10.88 -20.45
C TYR A 510 -19.87 -10.56 -21.82
N ASP A 511 -20.52 -11.51 -22.45
CA ASP A 511 -21.21 -11.39 -23.75
C ASP A 511 -20.35 -10.65 -24.81
N LEU A 512 -19.13 -11.18 -25.03
CA LEU A 512 -18.20 -10.59 -25.98
C LEU A 512 -18.62 -10.91 -27.42
N THR A 513 -18.65 -9.87 -28.26
CA THR A 513 -18.80 -10.07 -29.70
C THR A 513 -17.58 -10.82 -30.26
N GLU A 514 -17.70 -11.46 -31.40
CA GLU A 514 -16.60 -12.19 -32.05
C GLU A 514 -15.35 -11.31 -32.24
N LYS A 515 -15.51 -10.04 -32.55
CA LYS A 515 -14.37 -9.11 -32.70
C LYS A 515 -13.74 -8.73 -31.36
N GLU A 516 -14.52 -8.57 -30.32
CA GLU A 516 -14.02 -8.32 -28.95
C GLU A 516 -13.31 -9.57 -28.41
N LYS A 517 -13.87 -10.75 -28.68
CA LYS A 517 -13.23 -12.03 -28.35
C LYS A 517 -11.88 -12.16 -29.04
N MET A 518 -11.80 -11.86 -30.33
CA MET A 518 -10.54 -11.87 -31.09
C MET A 518 -9.49 -10.95 -30.43
N VAL A 519 -9.87 -9.72 -30.07
CA VAL A 519 -8.96 -8.78 -29.39
C VAL A 519 -8.55 -9.30 -28.02
N CYS A 520 -9.49 -9.85 -27.26
CA CYS A 520 -9.22 -10.44 -25.94
C CYS A 520 -8.12 -11.53 -26.02
N TYR A 521 -8.29 -12.44 -26.97
CA TYR A 521 -7.33 -13.54 -27.19
C TYR A 521 -6.00 -13.05 -27.74
N LEU A 522 -5.98 -12.08 -28.67
CA LEU A 522 -4.74 -11.50 -29.19
C LEU A 522 -3.96 -10.72 -28.12
N THR A 523 -4.66 -10.07 -27.21
CA THR A 523 -4.01 -9.38 -26.09
C THR A 523 -3.17 -10.35 -25.26
N LEU A 524 -3.61 -11.59 -25.06
CA LEU A 524 -2.88 -12.61 -24.28
C LEU A 524 -1.61 -13.15 -24.98
N PHE A 525 -1.43 -12.87 -26.26
CA PHE A 525 -0.14 -13.05 -26.93
C PHE A 525 0.84 -11.89 -26.66
N ASN A 526 0.44 -10.94 -25.82
CA ASN A 526 1.18 -9.72 -25.49
C ASN A 526 1.52 -8.89 -26.73
N LEU A 527 0.51 -8.64 -27.55
CA LEU A 527 0.64 -7.87 -28.79
C LEU A 527 0.22 -6.41 -28.58
N SER A 528 0.87 -5.51 -29.30
CA SER A 528 0.43 -4.11 -29.37
C SER A 528 -0.90 -3.98 -30.14
N ALA A 529 -1.66 -2.92 -29.85
CA ALA A 529 -2.90 -2.64 -30.57
C ALA A 529 -2.71 -2.51 -32.10
N ASN A 530 -1.51 -2.03 -32.52
CA ASN A 530 -1.14 -2.01 -33.93
C ASN A 530 -1.00 -3.41 -34.53
N ALA A 531 -0.36 -4.33 -33.82
CA ALA A 531 -0.23 -5.73 -34.21
C ALA A 531 -1.58 -6.42 -34.32
N GLU A 532 -2.47 -6.18 -33.37
CA GLU A 532 -3.85 -6.67 -33.40
C GLU A 532 -4.62 -6.12 -34.62
N ALA A 533 -4.43 -4.82 -34.93
CA ALA A 533 -5.05 -4.17 -36.10
C ALA A 533 -4.64 -4.85 -37.41
N VAL A 534 -3.36 -5.16 -37.55
CA VAL A 534 -2.82 -5.90 -38.70
C VAL A 534 -3.44 -7.30 -38.79
N LEU A 535 -3.41 -8.06 -37.70
CA LEU A 535 -3.87 -9.45 -37.65
C LEU A 535 -5.37 -9.57 -37.89
N MET A 536 -6.16 -8.63 -37.42
CA MET A 536 -7.60 -8.59 -37.59
C MET A 536 -8.04 -7.91 -38.89
N ASN A 537 -7.11 -7.33 -39.62
CA ASN A 537 -7.38 -6.47 -40.79
C ASN A 537 -8.43 -5.39 -40.47
N GLN A 538 -8.25 -4.69 -39.38
CA GLN A 538 -9.12 -3.63 -38.92
C GLN A 538 -8.34 -2.33 -38.70
N PRO A 539 -8.97 -1.17 -38.91
CA PRO A 539 -8.33 0.11 -38.55
C PRO A 539 -7.96 0.14 -37.06
N LEU A 540 -6.82 0.72 -36.71
CA LEU A 540 -6.36 0.83 -35.33
C LEU A 540 -7.40 1.47 -34.40
N GLY A 541 -8.15 2.46 -34.91
CA GLY A 541 -9.27 3.06 -34.18
C GLY A 541 -10.36 2.06 -33.81
N SER A 542 -10.61 1.06 -34.68
CA SER A 542 -11.56 -0.02 -34.36
C SER A 542 -11.03 -0.94 -33.26
N ILE A 543 -9.75 -1.29 -33.30
CA ILE A 543 -9.12 -2.10 -32.27
C ILE A 543 -9.14 -1.38 -30.92
N ASN A 544 -8.78 -0.12 -30.88
CA ASN A 544 -8.83 0.67 -29.65
C ASN A 544 -10.26 0.77 -29.09
N LYS A 545 -11.26 0.86 -29.97
CA LYS A 545 -12.67 0.80 -29.57
C LYS A 545 -13.03 -0.57 -28.97
N TYR A 546 -12.59 -1.66 -29.57
CA TYR A 546 -12.81 -3.01 -29.02
C TYR A 546 -12.11 -3.18 -27.68
N ARG A 547 -10.86 -2.74 -27.52
CA ARG A 547 -10.13 -2.76 -26.24
C ARG A 547 -10.84 -1.93 -25.17
N GLN A 548 -11.37 -0.76 -25.52
CA GLN A 548 -12.17 0.05 -24.59
C GLN A 548 -13.47 -0.65 -24.21
N THR A 549 -14.17 -1.24 -25.17
CA THR A 549 -15.41 -1.99 -24.90
C THR A 549 -15.10 -3.22 -24.03
N LEU A 550 -14.01 -3.93 -24.31
CA LEU A 550 -13.53 -5.03 -23.47
C LEU A 550 -13.28 -4.57 -22.05
N ARG A 551 -12.54 -3.48 -21.86
CA ARG A 551 -12.28 -2.92 -20.53
C ARG A 551 -13.58 -2.58 -19.79
N LYS A 552 -14.54 -1.96 -20.49
CA LYS A 552 -15.87 -1.68 -19.92
C LYS A 552 -16.61 -2.96 -19.53
N LYS A 553 -16.68 -3.95 -20.42
CA LYS A 553 -17.34 -5.24 -20.16
C LYS A 553 -16.67 -6.01 -19.02
N LEU A 554 -15.34 -6.02 -18.96
CA LEU A 554 -14.54 -6.65 -17.92
C LEU A 554 -14.45 -5.83 -16.62
N GLN A 555 -15.11 -4.69 -16.57
CA GLN A 555 -15.16 -3.77 -15.43
C GLN A 555 -13.77 -3.27 -14.98
N ILE A 556 -12.83 -3.15 -15.94
CA ILE A 556 -11.49 -2.61 -15.72
C ILE A 556 -11.57 -1.08 -15.79
N ASN A 557 -11.74 -0.43 -14.67
CA ASN A 557 -11.98 1.02 -14.63
C ASN A 557 -10.71 1.83 -14.34
N ASP A 558 -9.67 1.21 -13.81
CA ASP A 558 -8.37 1.85 -13.65
C ASP A 558 -7.62 1.85 -15.00
N ARG A 559 -7.32 3.06 -15.51
CA ARG A 559 -6.59 3.27 -16.78
C ARG A 559 -5.15 2.76 -16.72
N ASN A 560 -4.57 2.62 -15.52
CA ASN A 560 -3.20 2.15 -15.32
C ASN A 560 -3.06 0.62 -15.36
N ILE A 561 -4.15 -0.12 -15.28
CA ILE A 561 -4.09 -1.58 -15.38
C ILE A 561 -3.97 -1.96 -16.85
N ASP A 562 -2.88 -2.59 -17.23
CA ASP A 562 -2.75 -3.14 -18.58
C ASP A 562 -3.77 -4.27 -18.81
N LEU A 563 -4.34 -4.31 -20.00
CA LEU A 563 -5.36 -5.31 -20.36
C LEU A 563 -4.78 -6.73 -20.36
N TYR A 564 -3.53 -6.87 -20.79
CA TYR A 564 -2.81 -8.14 -20.77
C TYR A 564 -2.59 -8.62 -19.33
N ASP A 565 -2.09 -7.74 -18.46
CA ASP A 565 -1.84 -8.07 -17.05
C ASP A 565 -3.11 -8.47 -16.31
N PHE A 566 -4.22 -7.82 -16.64
CA PHE A 566 -5.51 -8.16 -16.07
C PHE A 566 -5.97 -9.55 -16.52
N LEU A 567 -5.97 -9.79 -17.84
CA LEU A 567 -6.45 -11.05 -18.42
C LEU A 567 -5.55 -12.23 -18.03
N SER A 568 -4.23 -12.03 -17.96
CA SER A 568 -3.28 -13.08 -17.59
C SER A 568 -3.36 -13.48 -16.10
N LYS A 569 -3.91 -12.61 -15.24
CA LYS A 569 -4.12 -12.88 -13.81
C LYS A 569 -5.52 -13.44 -13.49
N MET A 570 -6.40 -13.55 -14.46
CA MET A 570 -7.73 -14.19 -14.30
C MET A 570 -7.66 -15.72 -14.28
N MET A 571 -6.52 -16.27 -13.84
CA MET A 571 -6.30 -17.71 -13.70
C MET A 571 -7.09 -18.30 -12.56
#